data_fa07491692176c3b35b72ee7a8e4ea14
#
_entry.id   fa07491692176c3b35b72ee7a8e4ea14
#
_cell.length_a   1.000
_cell.length_b   1.000
_cell.length_c   1.000
_cell.angle_alpha   90.00
_cell.angle_beta   90.00
_cell.angle_gamma   90.00
#
_symmetry.space_group_name_H-M   'P 1'
#
loop_
_entity.id
_entity.type
_entity.pdbx_description
1 polymer ?
#
loop_
_entity_poly.entity_id
_entity_poly.type
_entity_poly.pdbx_seq_one_letter_code
_entity_poly.pdbx_strand_id
1 'polypeptide(L)'
;PVSAWFCADIRVAKATLSSIRQFGIEAAIVTAGTPIKERMQLLARHEGGDIEAMVSVGVLAEGWDNPHCNIIVHLRPTLSKVLWGQSVGRGLRSAPGKDKCIVIDVSSNWTTFGPVEKLQWNLWSHRGSYMQFMNRFNWIGQQQDGESGNDVFLLCKNVLASGMRCSHIYKKDVYDDDTCPVCGTYAAVDI
;
A
#
# COMPACT_ATOMS: atom_id res chain seq x y z
N PRO A 1 8.31 11.37 -12.39
CA PRO A 1 7.39 10.30 -11.91
C PRO A 1 6.10 10.92 -11.38
N VAL A 2 4.97 10.26 -11.64
CA VAL A 2 3.65 10.73 -11.20
C VAL A 2 3.17 9.84 -10.06
N SER A 3 2.81 10.43 -8.92
CA SER A 3 2.49 9.68 -7.70
C SER A 3 1.14 10.08 -7.09
N ALA A 4 0.43 9.10 -6.52
CA ALA A 4 -0.79 9.31 -5.75
C ALA A 4 -0.60 8.83 -4.30
N TRP A 5 -0.94 9.70 -3.35
CA TRP A 5 -0.74 9.50 -1.92
C TRP A 5 -2.09 9.45 -1.21
N PHE A 6 -2.39 8.31 -0.60
CA PHE A 6 -3.65 8.06 0.10
C PHE A 6 -3.44 8.25 1.60
N CYS A 7 -3.95 9.35 2.15
CA CYS A 7 -3.80 9.71 3.56
C CYS A 7 -5.04 9.34 4.38
N ALA A 8 -4.82 9.07 5.67
CA ALA A 8 -5.88 8.71 6.61
C ALA A 8 -6.81 9.90 6.88
N ASP A 9 -6.24 11.08 7.10
CA ASP A 9 -6.96 12.31 7.44
C ASP A 9 -6.27 13.55 6.86
N ILE A 10 -6.93 14.71 7.02
CA ILE A 10 -6.46 16.01 6.49
C ILE A 10 -5.16 16.45 7.18
N ARG A 11 -4.95 16.12 8.45
CA ARG A 11 -3.75 16.49 9.20
C ARG A 11 -2.53 15.77 8.62
N VAL A 12 -2.64 14.46 8.43
CA VAL A 12 -1.60 13.64 7.78
C VAL A 12 -1.34 14.16 6.38
N ALA A 13 -2.40 14.43 5.60
CA ALA A 13 -2.27 14.92 4.24
C ALA A 13 -1.55 16.27 4.14
N LYS A 14 -1.83 17.23 5.04
CA LYS A 14 -1.14 18.54 5.09
C LYS A 14 0.34 18.38 5.47
N ALA A 15 0.65 17.53 6.45
CA ALA A 15 2.02 17.25 6.84
C ALA A 15 2.80 16.58 5.69
N THR A 16 2.20 15.60 5.03
CA THR A 16 2.76 14.92 3.87
C THR A 16 3.02 15.90 2.73
N LEU A 17 2.05 16.77 2.39
CA LEU A 17 2.20 17.79 1.37
C LEU A 17 3.38 18.72 1.65
N SER A 18 3.48 19.19 2.91
CA SER A 18 4.60 20.05 3.35
C SER A 18 5.94 19.35 3.17
N SER A 19 6.03 18.09 3.61
CA SER A 19 7.26 17.30 3.49
C SER A 19 7.65 17.07 2.02
N ILE A 20 6.71 16.70 1.15
CA ILE A 20 6.97 16.47 -0.27
C ILE A 20 7.53 17.74 -0.92
N ARG A 21 6.93 18.90 -0.64
CA ARG A 21 7.36 20.20 -1.19
C ARG A 21 8.75 20.64 -0.71
N GLN A 22 9.15 20.26 0.51
CA GLN A 22 10.51 20.51 1.01
C GLN A 22 11.59 19.79 0.19
N PHE A 23 11.25 18.70 -0.48
CA PHE A 23 12.14 18.01 -1.41
C PHE A 23 12.08 18.55 -2.84
N GLY A 24 11.41 19.69 -3.06
CA GLY A 24 11.31 20.32 -4.38
C GLY A 24 10.35 19.63 -5.35
N ILE A 25 9.49 18.72 -4.86
CA ILE A 25 8.51 18.01 -5.68
C ILE A 25 7.22 18.84 -5.75
N GLU A 26 6.73 19.10 -6.96
CA GLU A 26 5.46 19.81 -7.14
C GLU A 26 4.29 18.91 -6.72
N ALA A 27 3.58 19.35 -5.67
CA ALA A 27 2.54 18.55 -5.05
C ALA A 27 1.27 19.35 -4.75
N ALA A 28 0.13 18.70 -4.83
CA ALA A 28 -1.16 19.26 -4.46
C ALA A 28 -1.96 18.30 -3.57
N ILE A 29 -2.95 18.88 -2.88
CA ILE A 29 -3.87 18.15 -2.01
C ILE A 29 -5.30 18.24 -2.54
N VAL A 30 -6.01 17.12 -2.56
CA VAL A 30 -7.44 17.03 -2.86
C VAL A 30 -8.18 16.30 -1.74
N THR A 31 -9.30 16.87 -1.32
CA THR A 31 -10.15 16.34 -0.25
C THR A 31 -11.62 16.45 -0.65
N ALA A 32 -12.51 15.88 0.16
CA ALA A 32 -13.95 16.06 -0.04
C ALA A 32 -14.39 17.54 -0.01
N GLY A 33 -13.67 18.39 0.74
CA GLY A 33 -13.92 19.82 0.82
C GLY A 33 -13.37 20.64 -0.37
N THR A 34 -12.57 20.04 -1.26
CA THR A 34 -12.05 20.75 -2.44
C THR A 34 -13.18 20.98 -3.45
N PRO A 35 -13.44 22.25 -3.84
CA PRO A 35 -14.46 22.59 -4.83
C PRO A 35 -14.29 21.80 -6.13
N ILE A 36 -15.37 21.38 -6.76
CA ILE A 36 -15.35 20.51 -7.94
C ILE A 36 -14.48 21.12 -9.07
N LYS A 37 -14.63 22.41 -9.34
CA LYS A 37 -13.87 23.11 -10.39
C LYS A 37 -12.37 23.09 -10.11
N GLU A 38 -11.97 23.37 -8.87
CA GLU A 38 -10.58 23.35 -8.43
C GLU A 38 -10.02 21.93 -8.49
N ARG A 39 -10.80 20.92 -8.02
CA ARG A 39 -10.41 19.51 -8.10
C ARG A 39 -10.13 19.09 -9.54
N MET A 40 -11.00 19.44 -10.48
CA MET A 40 -10.80 19.11 -11.89
C MET A 40 -9.52 19.72 -12.45
N GLN A 41 -9.22 20.98 -12.08
CA GLN A 41 -7.97 21.64 -12.51
C GLN A 41 -6.73 20.98 -11.94
N LEU A 42 -6.74 20.60 -10.64
CA LEU A 42 -5.63 19.90 -10.01
C LEU A 42 -5.40 18.53 -10.62
N LEU A 43 -6.48 17.79 -10.89
CA LEU A 43 -6.39 16.47 -11.51
C LEU A 43 -5.86 16.54 -12.94
N ALA A 44 -6.29 17.52 -13.74
CA ALA A 44 -5.80 17.74 -15.10
C ALA A 44 -4.30 18.11 -15.10
N ARG A 45 -3.83 18.95 -14.17
CA ARG A 45 -2.41 19.27 -14.01
C ARG A 45 -1.58 18.06 -13.57
N HIS A 46 -2.14 17.20 -12.73
CA HIS A 46 -1.49 15.96 -12.33
C HIS A 46 -1.42 14.94 -13.47
N GLU A 47 -2.45 14.86 -14.31
CA GLU A 47 -2.46 14.02 -15.51
C GLU A 47 -1.43 14.53 -16.54
N GLY A 48 -1.33 15.86 -16.70
CA GLY A 48 -0.34 16.51 -17.57
C GLY A 48 1.10 16.48 -17.05
N GLY A 49 1.31 16.03 -15.79
CA GLY A 49 2.64 15.94 -15.18
C GLY A 49 3.16 17.22 -14.53
N ASP A 50 2.39 18.34 -14.56
CA ASP A 50 2.74 19.60 -13.86
C ASP A 50 2.72 19.43 -12.34
N ILE A 51 1.90 18.51 -11.83
CA ILE A 51 1.87 18.10 -10.43
C ILE A 51 2.39 16.66 -10.37
N GLU A 52 3.53 16.45 -9.72
CA GLU A 52 4.16 15.14 -9.62
C GLU A 52 3.54 14.27 -8.51
N ALA A 53 3.06 14.92 -7.44
CA ALA A 53 2.48 14.21 -6.30
C ALA A 53 1.08 14.74 -5.96
N MET A 54 0.08 13.87 -6.06
CA MET A 54 -1.29 14.18 -5.64
C MET A 54 -1.59 13.53 -4.29
N VAL A 55 -1.71 14.36 -3.27
CA VAL A 55 -2.06 13.92 -1.90
C VAL A 55 -3.57 13.95 -1.73
N SER A 56 -4.17 12.87 -1.21
CA SER A 56 -5.62 12.78 -1.11
C SER A 56 -6.13 12.21 0.21
N VAL A 57 -7.34 12.66 0.58
CA VAL A 57 -8.12 12.07 1.66
C VAL A 57 -9.49 11.68 1.12
N GLY A 58 -9.66 10.37 0.90
CA GLY A 58 -10.95 9.76 0.56
C GLY A 58 -11.46 9.93 -0.87
N VAL A 59 -10.84 10.78 -1.70
CA VAL A 59 -11.43 11.17 -3.01
C VAL A 59 -10.78 10.55 -4.24
N LEU A 60 -9.55 10.05 -4.17
CA LEU A 60 -8.89 9.42 -5.31
C LEU A 60 -9.18 7.91 -5.40
N ALA A 61 -9.77 7.31 -4.38
CA ALA A 61 -10.12 5.90 -4.40
C ALA A 61 -11.22 5.59 -5.43
N GLU A 62 -12.08 6.55 -5.72
CA GLU A 62 -13.19 6.40 -6.68
C GLU A 62 -13.16 7.53 -7.73
N GLY A 63 -13.52 7.20 -8.98
CA GLY A 63 -13.74 8.17 -10.06
C GLY A 63 -12.51 8.89 -10.62
N TRP A 64 -11.32 8.74 -10.04
CA TRP A 64 -10.10 9.32 -10.58
C TRP A 64 -9.39 8.34 -11.53
N ASP A 65 -8.93 8.86 -12.65
CA ASP A 65 -8.19 8.09 -13.66
C ASP A 65 -6.96 8.88 -14.12
N ASN A 66 -5.77 8.36 -13.81
CA ASN A 66 -4.52 8.82 -14.39
C ASN A 66 -3.65 7.58 -14.70
N PRO A 67 -3.66 7.10 -15.94
CA PRO A 67 -2.89 5.93 -16.34
C PRO A 67 -1.37 6.11 -16.18
N HIS A 68 -0.87 7.36 -16.24
CA HIS A 68 0.55 7.68 -16.07
C HIS A 68 1.03 7.63 -14.63
N CYS A 69 0.12 7.55 -13.64
CA CYS A 69 0.48 7.38 -12.24
C CYS A 69 1.20 6.04 -12.03
N ASN A 70 2.48 6.11 -11.71
CA ASN A 70 3.35 4.94 -11.57
C ASN A 70 3.88 4.72 -10.14
N ILE A 71 3.48 5.56 -9.18
CA ILE A 71 3.80 5.42 -7.76
C ILE A 71 2.52 5.59 -6.95
N ILE A 72 2.20 4.60 -6.12
CA ILE A 72 1.10 4.65 -5.15
C ILE A 72 1.67 4.61 -3.74
N VAL A 73 1.33 5.58 -2.92
CA VAL A 73 1.78 5.64 -1.52
C VAL A 73 0.59 5.58 -0.58
N HIS A 74 0.60 4.58 0.29
CA HIS A 74 -0.43 4.38 1.31
C HIS A 74 0.05 4.84 2.68
N LEU A 75 -0.59 5.91 3.20
CA LEU A 75 -0.48 6.43 4.55
C LEU A 75 -1.80 6.28 5.31
N ARG A 76 -2.67 5.40 4.82
CA ARG A 76 -3.98 5.11 5.39
C ARG A 76 -4.11 3.63 5.69
N PRO A 77 -4.10 3.21 6.98
CA PRO A 77 -4.50 1.86 7.34
C PRO A 77 -5.97 1.65 6.98
N THR A 78 -6.29 0.49 6.42
CA THR A 78 -7.67 0.12 6.09
C THR A 78 -7.95 -1.33 6.45
N LEU A 79 -9.18 -1.61 6.86
CA LEU A 79 -9.72 -2.97 6.99
C LEU A 79 -10.54 -3.38 5.77
N SER A 80 -10.66 -2.50 4.78
CA SER A 80 -11.40 -2.76 3.55
C SER A 80 -10.46 -3.24 2.45
N LYS A 81 -10.58 -4.53 2.12
CA LYS A 81 -9.90 -5.15 0.96
C LYS A 81 -10.25 -4.43 -0.34
N VAL A 82 -11.49 -3.94 -0.45
CA VAL A 82 -11.97 -3.19 -1.63
C VAL A 82 -11.22 -1.87 -1.78
N LEU A 83 -11.11 -1.08 -0.71
CA LEU A 83 -10.38 0.19 -0.73
C LEU A 83 -8.89 -0.02 -1.03
N TRP A 84 -8.26 -1.05 -0.44
CA TRP A 84 -6.89 -1.41 -0.75
C TRP A 84 -6.71 -1.73 -2.23
N GLY A 85 -7.50 -2.67 -2.76
CA GLY A 85 -7.42 -3.07 -4.17
C GLY A 85 -7.75 -1.93 -5.14
N GLN A 86 -8.74 -1.09 -4.83
CA GLN A 86 -9.09 0.07 -5.67
C GLN A 86 -7.95 1.09 -5.74
N SER A 87 -7.35 1.45 -4.60
CA SER A 87 -6.29 2.45 -4.57
C SER A 87 -5.02 1.96 -5.28
N VAL A 88 -4.60 0.72 -5.05
CA VAL A 88 -3.46 0.15 -5.78
C VAL A 88 -3.78 -0.03 -7.26
N GLY A 89 -4.99 -0.45 -7.60
CA GLY A 89 -5.48 -0.59 -8.97
C GLY A 89 -5.38 0.70 -9.80
N ARG A 90 -5.39 1.87 -9.16
CA ARG A 90 -5.18 3.15 -9.85
C ARG A 90 -3.77 3.24 -10.46
N GLY A 91 -2.78 2.72 -9.77
CA GLY A 91 -1.39 2.69 -10.26
C GLY A 91 -1.09 1.53 -11.21
N LEU A 92 -1.92 0.48 -11.25
CA LEU A 92 -1.69 -0.69 -12.11
C LEU A 92 -2.23 -0.53 -13.54
N ARG A 93 -2.85 0.60 -13.86
CA ARG A 93 -3.34 0.86 -15.22
C ARG A 93 -2.17 1.01 -16.18
N SER A 94 -2.31 0.41 -17.36
CA SER A 94 -1.31 0.52 -18.42
C SER A 94 -1.37 1.87 -19.10
N ALA A 95 -0.20 2.40 -19.46
CA ALA A 95 -0.05 3.61 -20.27
C ALA A 95 1.19 3.48 -21.16
N PRO A 96 1.26 4.17 -22.28
CA PRO A 96 2.47 4.22 -23.11
C PRO A 96 3.68 4.68 -22.27
N GLY A 97 4.79 3.93 -22.36
CA GLY A 97 6.03 4.24 -21.61
C GLY A 97 6.00 3.92 -20.11
N LYS A 98 4.97 3.22 -19.63
CA LYS A 98 4.86 2.79 -18.25
C LYS A 98 5.07 1.28 -18.13
N ASP A 99 6.24 0.87 -17.62
CA ASP A 99 6.61 -0.54 -17.50
C ASP A 99 6.25 -1.14 -16.14
N LYS A 100 6.10 -0.29 -15.09
CA LYS A 100 5.88 -0.74 -13.72
C LYS A 100 5.12 0.28 -12.88
N CYS A 101 4.52 -0.21 -11.81
CA CYS A 101 3.99 0.60 -10.72
C CYS A 101 4.71 0.24 -9.42
N ILE A 102 5.14 1.26 -8.69
CA ILE A 102 5.73 1.11 -7.35
C ILE A 102 4.63 1.37 -6.32
N VAL A 103 4.40 0.41 -5.44
CA VAL A 103 3.47 0.56 -4.31
C VAL A 103 4.26 0.66 -3.02
N ILE A 104 4.12 1.78 -2.32
CA ILE A 104 4.74 2.04 -1.02
C ILE A 104 3.64 2.02 0.03
N ASP A 105 3.62 1.00 0.86
CA ASP A 105 2.64 0.87 1.94
C ASP A 105 3.28 1.11 3.30
N VAL A 106 3.10 2.31 3.83
CA VAL A 106 3.58 2.71 5.15
C VAL A 106 2.60 2.29 6.26
N SER A 107 1.38 1.94 5.90
CA SER A 107 0.28 1.63 6.82
C SER A 107 0.07 0.14 7.07
N SER A 108 0.95 -0.71 6.56
CA SER A 108 0.90 -2.17 6.76
C SER A 108 -0.37 -2.85 6.22
N ASN A 109 -1.03 -2.28 5.21
CA ASN A 109 -2.17 -2.92 4.54
C ASN A 109 -1.75 -4.23 3.85
N TRP A 110 -0.51 -4.26 3.32
CA TRP A 110 0.08 -5.44 2.73
C TRP A 110 0.10 -6.64 3.69
N THR A 111 0.42 -6.42 4.97
CA THR A 111 0.44 -7.50 5.97
C THR A 111 -0.95 -8.06 6.21
N THR A 112 -1.98 -7.22 6.04
CA THR A 112 -3.39 -7.58 6.24
C THR A 112 -3.97 -8.31 5.03
N PHE A 113 -3.68 -7.82 3.82
CA PHE A 113 -4.35 -8.28 2.60
C PHE A 113 -3.46 -9.10 1.66
N GLY A 114 -2.14 -9.09 1.87
CA GLY A 114 -1.16 -9.70 0.98
C GLY A 114 -0.94 -8.93 -0.32
N PRO A 115 -0.18 -9.53 -1.25
CA PRO A 115 0.10 -8.96 -2.57
C PRO A 115 -1.20 -8.73 -3.36
N VAL A 116 -1.25 -7.60 -4.06
CA VAL A 116 -2.46 -7.20 -4.81
C VAL A 116 -2.77 -8.21 -5.91
N GLU A 117 -1.76 -8.80 -6.51
CA GLU A 117 -1.88 -9.83 -7.54
C GLU A 117 -2.56 -11.11 -7.03
N LYS A 118 -2.47 -11.36 -5.72
CA LYS A 118 -3.08 -12.53 -5.05
C LYS A 118 -4.41 -12.19 -4.38
N LEU A 119 -4.96 -10.99 -4.57
CA LEU A 119 -6.25 -10.60 -4.02
C LEU A 119 -7.38 -11.43 -4.67
N GLN A 120 -7.90 -12.39 -3.92
CA GLN A 120 -9.08 -13.13 -4.35
C GLN A 120 -10.35 -12.32 -4.09
N TRP A 121 -11.13 -12.10 -5.13
CA TRP A 121 -12.43 -11.44 -5.09
C TRP A 121 -13.54 -12.51 -5.09
N ASN A 122 -14.05 -12.87 -3.91
CA ASN A 122 -15.16 -13.81 -3.79
C ASN A 122 -16.47 -13.02 -3.63
N LEU A 123 -17.31 -13.03 -4.65
CA LEU A 123 -18.65 -12.42 -4.63
C LEU A 123 -19.60 -13.00 -3.56
N TRP A 124 -19.30 -14.20 -3.05
CA TRP A 124 -20.18 -14.95 -2.14
C TRP A 124 -19.78 -14.87 -0.65
N SER A 125 -18.74 -14.15 -0.27
CA SER A 125 -18.21 -14.20 1.10
C SER A 125 -18.70 -13.11 2.05
N HIS A 126 -19.92 -12.60 1.88
CA HIS A 126 -20.46 -11.57 2.79
C HIS A 126 -20.73 -12.03 4.24
N ARG A 127 -20.66 -13.33 4.56
CA ARG A 127 -20.89 -13.84 5.93
C ARG A 127 -19.68 -14.43 6.63
N GLY A 128 -18.54 -14.59 5.96
CA GLY A 128 -17.33 -15.21 6.52
C GLY A 128 -16.18 -14.26 6.80
N SER A 129 -16.29 -13.00 6.44
CA SER A 129 -15.16 -12.08 6.30
C SER A 129 -14.40 -11.79 7.62
N TYR A 130 -15.11 -11.67 8.74
CA TYR A 130 -14.48 -11.37 10.04
C TYR A 130 -13.76 -12.60 10.64
N MET A 131 -14.37 -13.78 10.54
CA MET A 131 -13.76 -15.02 11.05
C MET A 131 -12.58 -15.47 10.21
N GLN A 132 -12.62 -15.27 8.88
CA GLN A 132 -11.47 -15.51 8.00
C GLN A 132 -10.34 -14.51 8.24
N PHE A 133 -10.66 -13.28 8.61
CA PHE A 133 -9.71 -12.26 9.01
C PHE A 133 -8.98 -12.66 10.29
N MET A 134 -9.72 -13.08 11.33
CA MET A 134 -9.14 -13.54 12.60
C MET A 134 -8.34 -14.84 12.45
N ASN A 135 -8.78 -15.78 11.61
CA ASN A 135 -8.04 -17.00 11.30
C ASN A 135 -6.75 -16.73 10.50
N ARG A 136 -6.68 -15.63 9.72
CA ARG A 136 -5.45 -15.21 9.05
C ARG A 136 -4.41 -14.61 9.99
N PHE A 137 -4.80 -13.99 11.09
CA PHE A 137 -3.87 -13.62 12.16
C PHE A 137 -3.29 -14.84 12.89
N ASN A 138 -4.07 -15.93 13.00
CA ASN A 138 -3.58 -17.23 13.49
C ASN A 138 -2.76 -18.00 12.42
N TRP A 139 -2.78 -17.57 11.15
CA TRP A 139 -2.09 -18.25 10.06
C TRP A 139 -0.56 -18.11 10.10
N ILE A 140 -0.03 -17.17 10.86
CA ILE A 140 1.42 -17.05 11.12
C ILE A 140 1.94 -18.24 11.97
N GLY A 141 1.06 -19.14 12.45
CA GLY A 141 1.41 -20.23 13.34
C GLY A 141 0.94 -21.64 12.97
N GLN A 142 0.27 -21.87 11.83
CA GLN A 142 -0.19 -23.22 11.47
C GLN A 142 0.29 -23.62 10.07
N GLN A 143 1.24 -24.57 10.06
CA GLN A 143 1.53 -25.42 8.91
C GLN A 143 0.30 -26.28 8.63
N GLN A 144 -0.22 -26.24 7.40
CA GLN A 144 -1.04 -27.34 6.85
C GLN A 144 -0.21 -28.03 5.78
N ASP A 145 0.07 -29.31 6.05
CA ASP A 145 0.67 -30.23 5.11
C ASP A 145 -0.30 -30.47 3.94
N GLY A 146 0.09 -30.06 2.75
CA GLY A 146 -0.68 -30.27 1.53
C GLY A 146 0.05 -29.70 0.32
N GLU A 147 0.52 -30.58 -0.55
CA GLU A 147 1.27 -30.33 -1.77
C GLU A 147 0.61 -29.27 -2.67
N SER A 148 1.07 -28.04 -2.60
CA SER A 148 1.15 -27.07 -3.72
C SER A 148 1.88 -25.83 -3.21
N GLY A 149 2.99 -25.48 -3.86
CA GLY A 149 3.94 -24.41 -3.59
C GLY A 149 3.50 -23.27 -2.66
N ASN A 150 3.53 -23.50 -1.37
CA ASN A 150 3.22 -22.48 -0.39
C ASN A 150 4.47 -21.63 -0.15
N ASP A 151 4.53 -20.48 -0.79
CA ASP A 151 5.51 -19.45 -0.47
C ASP A 151 5.35 -19.02 0.99
N VAL A 152 6.31 -19.36 1.83
CA VAL A 152 6.34 -18.92 3.24
C VAL A 152 6.98 -17.53 3.30
N PHE A 153 6.22 -16.56 3.78
CA PHE A 153 6.74 -15.20 4.01
C PHE A 153 6.96 -15.00 5.51
N LEU A 154 8.12 -14.47 5.86
CA LEU A 154 8.50 -14.14 7.23
C LEU A 154 8.35 -12.64 7.45
N LEU A 155 7.81 -12.26 8.61
CA LEU A 155 7.72 -10.88 9.07
C LEU A 155 8.83 -10.62 10.10
N CYS A 156 9.70 -9.67 9.81
CA CYS A 156 10.69 -9.22 10.79
C CYS A 156 10.01 -8.43 11.92
N LYS A 157 10.12 -8.94 13.16
CA LYS A 157 9.59 -8.28 14.38
C LYS A 157 10.64 -7.42 15.10
N ASN A 158 11.86 -7.31 14.56
CA ASN A 158 12.95 -6.59 15.22
C ASN A 158 12.63 -5.11 15.41
N VAL A 159 13.06 -4.56 16.54
CA VAL A 159 13.02 -3.13 16.83
C VAL A 159 14.38 -2.56 16.51
N LEU A 160 14.45 -1.63 15.55
CA LEU A 160 15.67 -0.95 15.15
C LEU A 160 16.16 -0.03 16.29
N ALA A 161 17.42 0.36 16.24
CA ALA A 161 18.02 1.31 17.19
C ALA A 161 17.26 2.65 17.30
N SER A 162 16.49 3.00 16.25
CA SER A 162 15.58 4.17 16.24
C SER A 162 14.30 3.99 17.04
N GLY A 163 14.04 2.80 17.61
CA GLY A 163 12.78 2.46 18.26
C GLY A 163 11.65 2.06 17.31
N MET A 164 11.87 2.11 16.00
CA MET A 164 10.90 1.65 14.99
C MET A 164 11.03 0.14 14.76
N ARG A 165 9.89 -0.52 14.49
CA ARG A 165 9.91 -1.94 14.09
C ARG A 165 10.38 -2.04 12.63
N CYS A 166 11.22 -3.02 12.33
CA CYS A 166 11.69 -3.31 10.97
C CYS A 166 10.53 -3.66 10.03
N SER A 167 9.60 -4.49 10.50
CA SER A 167 8.36 -4.90 9.78
C SER A 167 8.59 -5.34 8.32
N HIS A 168 9.82 -5.74 7.96
CA HIS A 168 10.12 -6.23 6.63
C HIS A 168 9.55 -7.63 6.43
N ILE A 169 8.88 -7.84 5.31
CA ILE A 169 8.34 -9.15 4.91
C ILE A 169 9.23 -9.70 3.80
N TYR A 170 9.71 -10.91 3.96
CA TYR A 170 10.54 -11.59 2.97
C TYR A 170 10.15 -13.05 2.80
N LYS A 171 10.45 -13.60 1.64
CA LYS A 171 10.15 -15.00 1.30
C LYS A 171 11.24 -15.90 1.89
N LYS A 172 10.86 -16.92 2.64
CA LYS A 172 11.77 -17.86 3.31
C LYS A 172 12.73 -18.57 2.35
N ASP A 173 12.25 -18.92 1.16
CA ASP A 173 13.02 -19.72 0.19
C ASP A 173 14.08 -18.91 -0.57
N VAL A 174 14.04 -17.58 -0.48
CA VAL A 174 14.98 -16.70 -1.20
C VAL A 174 16.22 -16.42 -0.37
N TYR A 175 16.12 -16.59 0.95
CA TYR A 175 17.20 -16.34 1.89
C TYR A 175 17.44 -17.58 2.73
N ASP A 176 18.58 -18.23 2.54
CA ASP A 176 18.97 -19.50 3.17
C ASP A 176 19.07 -19.42 4.71
N ASP A 177 19.19 -18.22 5.24
CA ASP A 177 19.16 -17.92 6.66
C ASP A 177 17.84 -17.24 7.02
N ASP A 178 17.18 -17.67 8.10
CA ASP A 178 16.00 -16.99 8.67
C ASP A 178 16.31 -15.55 9.13
N THR A 179 17.28 -14.90 8.49
CA THR A 179 17.76 -13.55 8.76
C THR A 179 17.07 -12.54 7.88
N CYS A 180 16.55 -11.47 8.50
CA CYS A 180 15.93 -10.37 7.76
C CYS A 180 16.97 -9.65 6.87
N PRO A 181 16.75 -9.56 5.55
CA PRO A 181 17.70 -8.95 4.62
C PRO A 181 17.90 -7.44 4.82
N VAL A 182 17.00 -6.79 5.57
CA VAL A 182 17.06 -5.34 5.80
C VAL A 182 17.79 -4.99 7.07
N CYS A 183 17.58 -5.71 8.18
CA CYS A 183 18.21 -5.39 9.47
C CYS A 183 19.19 -6.45 9.96
N GLY A 184 19.37 -7.55 9.24
CA GLY A 184 20.30 -8.63 9.58
C GLY A 184 19.94 -9.44 10.83
N THR A 185 18.77 -9.23 11.40
CA THR A 185 18.36 -9.93 12.63
C THR A 185 17.66 -11.23 12.29
N TYR A 186 17.94 -12.28 13.06
CA TYR A 186 17.29 -13.58 12.96
C TYR A 186 15.77 -13.41 13.20
N ALA A 187 14.95 -13.89 12.28
CA ALA A 187 13.51 -13.95 12.52
C ALA A 187 13.26 -15.12 13.49
N ALA A 188 13.22 -14.81 14.77
CA ALA A 188 12.80 -15.80 15.76
C ALA A 188 11.39 -16.25 15.43
N VAL A 189 11.23 -17.47 14.99
CA VAL A 189 9.97 -18.18 14.93
C VAL A 189 9.68 -18.58 16.37
N ASP A 190 8.95 -17.75 17.10
CA ASP A 190 8.35 -18.17 18.34
C ASP A 190 7.18 -19.10 17.98
N ILE A 191 7.35 -20.35 18.38
CA ILE A 191 6.42 -21.48 18.31
C ILE A 191 5.17 -21.19 19.15
#